data_8f29db110b5a4506469fff04fcf01fa6
#
_entry.id   8f29db110b5a4506469fff04fcf01fa6
#
_cell.length_a   1.000
_cell.length_b   1.000
_cell.length_c   1.000
_cell.angle_alpha   90.00
_cell.angle_beta   90.00
_cell.angle_gamma   90.00
#
_symmetry.space_group_name_H-M   'P 1'
#
loop_
_entity.id
_entity.type
_entity.pdbx_description
1 polymer ?
#
loop_
_entity_poly.entity_id
_entity_poly.type
_entity_poly.pdbx_seq_one_letter_code
_entity_poly.pdbx_strand_id
1 'polypeptide(L)'
;MLRLPEQIRWAILAHAENCRPDECCGLLAADDEGRIRFAYPLSNADPSPVSYTIHPEEHFHAMRHAESMSWELAGVFHSHPGGTAMPSMVDVQSALEPDWAYLIASPGEIRGFHIRAGGIEEIALD
;
A
#
# COMPACT_ATOMS: atom_id res chain seq x y z
N MET A 1 9.05 11.22 -7.58
CA MET A 1 9.60 9.87 -7.38
C MET A 1 9.50 9.47 -5.92
N LEU A 2 9.06 8.26 -5.65
CA LEU A 2 8.96 7.74 -4.30
C LEU A 2 10.15 6.86 -3.98
N ARG A 3 10.83 7.14 -2.86
CA ARG A 3 11.96 6.32 -2.40
C ARG A 3 11.45 5.10 -1.67
N LEU A 4 11.56 3.94 -2.31
CA LEU A 4 11.10 2.67 -1.78
C LEU A 4 12.31 1.74 -1.64
N PRO A 5 12.87 1.63 -0.42
CA PRO A 5 14.03 0.75 -0.20
C PRO A 5 13.74 -0.68 -0.61
N GLU A 6 14.77 -1.38 -1.07
CA GLU A 6 14.63 -2.75 -1.57
C GLU A 6 14.05 -3.69 -0.51
N GLN A 7 14.45 -3.53 0.74
CA GLN A 7 13.92 -4.36 1.83
C GLN A 7 12.42 -4.17 2.03
N ILE A 8 11.93 -2.95 1.86
CA ILE A 8 10.49 -2.66 1.94
C ILE A 8 9.77 -3.29 0.76
N ARG A 9 10.35 -3.18 -0.43
CA ARG A 9 9.80 -3.80 -1.64
C ARG A 9 9.65 -5.31 -1.45
N TRP A 10 10.68 -5.97 -0.96
CA TRP A 10 10.64 -7.41 -0.71
C TRP A 10 9.59 -7.78 0.34
N ALA A 11 9.46 -6.96 1.39
CA ALA A 11 8.45 -7.22 2.42
C ALA A 11 7.03 -7.15 1.84
N ILE A 12 6.78 -6.19 0.96
CA ILE A 12 5.46 -6.07 0.30
C ILE A 12 5.21 -7.30 -0.57
N LEU A 13 6.18 -7.69 -1.40
CA LEU A 13 6.02 -8.85 -2.27
C LEU A 13 5.84 -10.15 -1.49
N ALA A 14 6.55 -10.31 -0.38
CA ALA A 14 6.40 -11.49 0.48
C ALA A 14 5.03 -11.54 1.11
N HIS A 15 4.51 -10.40 1.58
CA HIS A 15 3.17 -10.34 2.15
C HIS A 15 2.11 -10.67 1.09
N ALA A 16 2.29 -10.16 -0.13
CA ALA A 16 1.40 -10.46 -1.25
C ALA A 16 1.36 -11.97 -1.53
N GLU A 17 2.51 -12.62 -1.53
CA GLU A 17 2.57 -14.07 -1.77
C GLU A 17 1.91 -14.85 -0.65
N ASN A 18 2.13 -14.44 0.61
CA ASN A 18 1.55 -15.12 1.77
C ASN A 18 0.04 -15.02 1.83
N CYS A 19 -0.56 -13.97 1.29
CA CYS A 19 -2.01 -13.78 1.33
C CYS A 19 -2.75 -14.48 0.20
N ARG A 20 -2.03 -14.95 -0.83
CA ARG A 20 -2.68 -15.59 -1.98
C ARG A 20 -3.62 -16.70 -1.53
N PRO A 21 -4.79 -16.88 -2.17
CA PRO A 21 -5.28 -16.19 -3.37
C PRO A 21 -5.98 -14.85 -3.11
N ASP A 22 -6.00 -14.39 -1.87
CA ASP A 22 -6.65 -13.13 -1.50
C ASP A 22 -5.70 -11.94 -1.72
N GLU A 23 -6.28 -10.76 -1.84
CA GLU A 23 -5.49 -9.53 -1.84
C GLU A 23 -4.88 -9.33 -0.46
N CYS A 24 -3.60 -8.96 -0.43
CA CYS A 24 -2.98 -8.47 0.80
C CYS A 24 -3.23 -6.97 0.91
N CYS A 25 -3.03 -6.43 2.10
CA CYS A 25 -3.07 -4.99 2.30
C CYS A 25 -2.11 -4.58 3.41
N GLY A 26 -1.80 -3.30 3.45
CA GLY A 26 -0.96 -2.72 4.47
C GLY A 26 -0.83 -1.22 4.33
N LEU A 27 -0.10 -0.63 5.26
CA LEU A 27 0.11 0.81 5.30
C LEU A 27 1.60 1.12 5.19
N LEU A 28 1.91 2.30 4.68
CA LEU A 28 3.27 2.77 4.50
C LEU A 28 3.51 3.95 5.42
N ALA A 29 4.68 3.97 6.07
CA ALA A 29 5.12 5.11 6.86
C ALA A 29 6.35 5.74 6.22
N ALA A 30 6.42 7.06 6.25
CA ALA A 30 7.51 7.83 5.69
C ALA A 30 8.12 8.77 6.72
N ASP A 31 9.39 9.10 6.54
CA ASP A 31 10.05 10.12 7.34
C ASP A 31 9.76 11.52 6.79
N ASP A 32 10.32 12.53 7.42
CA ASP A 32 10.10 13.93 7.05
C ASP A 32 10.72 14.30 5.70
N GLU A 33 11.54 13.43 5.14
CA GLU A 33 12.08 13.61 3.79
C GLU A 33 11.27 12.85 2.73
N GLY A 34 10.18 12.20 3.14
CA GLY A 34 9.32 11.46 2.22
C GLY A 34 9.82 10.08 1.85
N ARG A 35 10.88 9.60 2.52
CA ARG A 35 11.39 8.24 2.27
C ARG A 35 10.52 7.24 3.01
N ILE A 36 10.10 6.18 2.33
CA ILE A 36 9.36 5.10 2.99
C ILE A 36 10.29 4.37 3.94
N ARG A 37 9.89 4.31 5.20
CA ARG A 37 10.68 3.71 6.27
C ARG A 37 10.14 2.38 6.73
N PHE A 38 8.85 2.12 6.54
CA PHE A 38 8.24 0.89 7.00
C PHE A 38 6.98 0.58 6.20
N ALA A 39 6.74 -0.71 5.97
CA ALA A 39 5.50 -1.21 5.40
C ALA A 39 4.87 -2.12 6.47
N TYR A 40 3.67 -1.74 6.94
CA TYR A 40 2.93 -2.51 7.93
C TYR A 40 2.10 -3.57 7.22
N PRO A 41 2.46 -4.86 7.36
CA PRO A 41 1.65 -5.92 6.76
C PRO A 41 0.41 -6.13 7.63
N LEU A 42 -0.76 -5.84 7.07
CA LEU A 42 -2.01 -5.91 7.80
C LEU A 42 -2.89 -7.03 7.26
N SER A 43 -3.90 -7.40 8.06
CA SER A 43 -4.87 -8.41 7.67
C SER A 43 -5.93 -7.79 6.76
N ASN A 44 -6.38 -8.56 5.77
CA ASN A 44 -7.56 -8.18 5.00
C ASN A 44 -8.78 -8.55 5.83
N ALA A 45 -9.49 -7.55 6.33
CA ALA A 45 -10.65 -7.76 7.20
C ALA A 45 -11.83 -8.43 6.49
N ASP A 46 -11.82 -8.38 5.15
CA ASP A 46 -12.85 -8.98 4.31
C ASP A 46 -12.13 -9.76 3.19
N PRO A 47 -11.54 -10.92 3.51
CA PRO A 47 -10.68 -11.63 2.57
C PRO A 47 -11.36 -11.87 1.23
N SER A 48 -10.69 -11.42 0.17
CA SER A 48 -11.22 -11.48 -1.18
C SER A 48 -10.06 -11.44 -2.18
N PRO A 49 -10.18 -12.14 -3.33
CA PRO A 49 -9.16 -12.03 -4.38
C PRO A 49 -9.25 -10.75 -5.21
N VAL A 50 -10.26 -9.91 -4.98
CA VAL A 50 -10.51 -8.72 -5.80
C VAL A 50 -10.74 -7.43 -4.99
N SER A 51 -10.63 -7.50 -3.68
CA SER A 51 -10.80 -6.33 -2.81
C SER A 51 -10.14 -6.55 -1.45
N TYR A 52 -9.99 -5.48 -0.70
CA TYR A 52 -9.45 -5.55 0.66
C TYR A 52 -10.12 -4.50 1.54
N THR A 53 -10.07 -4.76 2.84
CA THR A 53 -10.50 -3.81 3.86
C THR A 53 -9.51 -3.85 5.01
N ILE A 54 -9.02 -2.71 5.44
CA ILE A 54 -8.09 -2.61 6.57
C ILE A 54 -8.90 -2.51 7.86
N HIS A 55 -8.53 -3.34 8.86
CA HIS A 55 -9.12 -3.24 10.19
C HIS A 55 -8.82 -1.88 10.81
N PRO A 56 -9.83 -1.17 11.33
CA PRO A 56 -9.58 0.12 11.99
C PRO A 56 -8.60 0.04 13.15
N GLU A 57 -8.61 -1.04 13.91
CA GLU A 57 -7.67 -1.23 15.02
C GLU A 57 -6.23 -1.38 14.53
N GLU A 58 -6.03 -2.15 13.47
CA GLU A 58 -4.70 -2.32 12.90
C GLU A 58 -4.19 -1.02 12.30
N HIS A 59 -5.06 -0.26 11.65
CA HIS A 59 -4.73 1.07 11.14
C HIS A 59 -4.28 1.98 12.29
N PHE A 60 -5.04 1.99 13.38
CA PHE A 60 -4.72 2.81 14.54
C PHE A 60 -3.37 2.44 15.14
N HIS A 61 -3.10 1.14 15.29
CA HIS A 61 -1.82 0.68 15.84
C HIS A 61 -0.64 1.04 14.94
N ALA A 62 -0.80 0.92 13.63
CA ALA A 62 0.23 1.33 12.68
C ALA A 62 0.52 2.82 12.80
N MET A 63 -0.51 3.64 12.88
CA MET A 63 -0.38 5.08 13.05
C MET A 63 0.38 5.42 14.33
N ARG A 64 0.04 4.77 15.44
CA ARG A 64 0.70 5.00 16.73
C ARG A 64 2.17 4.61 16.68
N HIS A 65 2.48 3.48 16.05
CA HIS A 65 3.87 3.07 15.88
C HIS A 65 4.65 4.08 15.03
N ALA A 66 4.07 4.49 13.91
CA ALA A 66 4.71 5.47 13.03
C ALA A 66 5.02 6.76 13.81
N GLU A 67 4.06 7.26 14.56
CA GLU A 67 4.24 8.46 15.38
C GLU A 67 5.38 8.29 16.39
N SER A 68 5.48 7.11 17.02
CA SER A 68 6.53 6.84 17.99
C SER A 68 7.93 6.85 17.37
N MET A 69 8.02 6.66 16.07
CA MET A 69 9.28 6.68 15.32
C MET A 69 9.51 8.03 14.64
N SER A 70 8.67 9.01 14.88
CA SER A 70 8.67 10.31 14.20
C SER A 70 8.43 10.20 12.70
N TRP A 71 7.65 9.21 12.31
CA TRP A 71 7.16 9.02 10.94
C TRP A 71 5.69 9.36 10.88
N GLU A 72 5.15 9.46 9.68
CA GLU A 72 3.72 9.58 9.48
C GLU A 72 3.28 8.58 8.40
N LEU A 73 2.02 8.18 8.43
CA LEU A 73 1.46 7.33 7.38
C LEU A 73 1.43 8.12 6.08
N ALA A 74 1.88 7.50 5.00
CA ALA A 74 2.06 8.18 3.72
C ALA A 74 1.51 7.39 2.54
N GLY A 75 0.90 6.24 2.80
CA GLY A 75 0.37 5.45 1.71
C GLY A 75 -0.21 4.12 2.17
N VAL A 76 -0.76 3.43 1.20
CA VAL A 76 -1.31 2.10 1.37
C VAL A 76 -0.74 1.20 0.28
N PHE A 77 -0.60 -0.08 0.58
CA PHE A 77 -0.26 -1.07 -0.45
C PHE A 77 -1.26 -2.21 -0.40
N HIS A 78 -1.50 -2.79 -1.56
CA HIS A 78 -2.30 -4.00 -1.68
C HIS A 78 -1.83 -4.79 -2.89
N SER A 79 -2.35 -6.01 -3.05
CA SER A 79 -1.94 -6.86 -4.16
C SER A 79 -3.09 -7.18 -5.08
N HIS A 80 -2.75 -7.44 -6.35
CA HIS A 80 -3.65 -8.01 -7.35
C HIS A 80 -3.14 -9.40 -7.70
N PRO A 81 -3.53 -10.45 -6.96
CA PRO A 81 -2.93 -11.79 -7.15
C PRO A 81 -3.14 -12.36 -8.55
N GLY A 82 -4.26 -12.05 -9.19
CA GLY A 82 -4.59 -12.56 -10.51
C GLY A 82 -4.60 -11.51 -11.59
N GLY A 83 -4.12 -10.28 -11.30
CA GLY A 83 -4.24 -9.17 -12.23
C GLY A 83 -2.94 -8.45 -12.48
N THR A 84 -3.06 -7.25 -13.05
CA THR A 84 -1.93 -6.37 -13.32
C THR A 84 -1.81 -5.36 -12.16
N ALA A 85 -0.64 -4.73 -12.04
CA ALA A 85 -0.39 -3.73 -11.00
C ALA A 85 -0.97 -2.36 -11.37
N MET A 86 -2.22 -2.34 -11.86
CA MET A 86 -2.94 -1.12 -12.22
C MET A 86 -4.15 -0.96 -11.30
N PRO A 87 -4.48 0.27 -10.87
CA PRO A 87 -5.65 0.48 -10.04
C PRO A 87 -6.93 0.00 -10.72
N SER A 88 -7.73 -0.74 -9.96
CA SER A 88 -9.07 -1.15 -10.41
C SER A 88 -10.05 0.00 -10.17
N MET A 89 -11.27 -0.14 -10.68
CA MET A 89 -12.33 0.84 -10.42
C MET A 89 -12.64 0.92 -8.92
N VAL A 90 -12.62 -0.21 -8.23
CA VAL A 90 -12.82 -0.26 -6.78
C VAL A 90 -11.70 0.50 -6.06
N ASP A 91 -10.45 0.31 -6.50
CA ASP A 91 -9.30 1.02 -5.91
C ASP A 91 -9.47 2.53 -6.03
N VAL A 92 -9.89 2.99 -7.20
CA VAL A 92 -10.09 4.43 -7.46
C VAL A 92 -11.21 4.98 -6.59
N GLN A 93 -12.32 4.25 -6.48
CA GLN A 93 -13.47 4.69 -5.68
C GLN A 93 -13.17 4.70 -4.19
N SER A 94 -12.27 3.83 -3.74
CA SER A 94 -11.94 3.68 -2.32
C SER A 94 -10.81 4.59 -1.86
N ALA A 95 -10.10 5.23 -2.79
CA ALA A 95 -8.97 6.09 -2.45
C ALA A 95 -9.46 7.40 -1.86
N LEU A 96 -9.14 7.65 -0.59
CA LEU A 96 -9.61 8.83 0.14
C LEU A 96 -8.51 9.85 0.42
N GLU A 97 -7.24 9.44 0.29
CA GLU A 97 -6.10 10.29 0.65
C GLU A 97 -5.36 10.73 -0.62
N PRO A 98 -5.61 11.97 -1.09
CA PRO A 98 -5.07 12.42 -2.38
C PRO A 98 -3.54 12.56 -2.40
N ASP A 99 -2.91 12.73 -1.24
CA ASP A 99 -1.46 12.90 -1.15
C ASP A 99 -0.73 11.60 -0.82
N TRP A 100 -1.46 10.52 -0.57
CA TRP A 100 -0.84 9.23 -0.28
C TRP A 100 -0.38 8.53 -1.55
N ALA A 101 0.63 7.69 -1.39
CA ALA A 101 1.05 6.76 -2.43
C ALA A 101 0.20 5.49 -2.32
N TYR A 102 -0.29 5.02 -3.46
CA TYR A 102 -1.04 3.77 -3.56
C TYR A 102 -0.16 2.80 -4.32
N LEU A 103 0.40 1.82 -3.61
CA LEU A 103 1.27 0.81 -4.21
C LEU A 103 0.46 -0.45 -4.49
N ILE A 104 0.63 -1.00 -5.68
CA ILE A 104 -0.05 -2.24 -6.07
C ILE A 104 1.00 -3.27 -6.45
N ALA A 105 0.94 -4.42 -5.79
CA ALA A 105 1.84 -5.53 -6.06
C ALA A 105 1.12 -6.58 -6.90
N SER A 106 1.70 -6.96 -8.01
CA SER A 106 1.32 -8.13 -8.78
C SER A 106 2.53 -9.07 -8.78
N PRO A 107 2.40 -10.32 -9.29
CA PRO A 107 3.55 -11.23 -9.25
C PRO A 107 4.82 -10.61 -9.83
N GLY A 108 5.82 -10.40 -8.98
CA GLY A 108 7.12 -9.88 -9.38
C GLY A 108 7.20 -8.39 -9.66
N GLU A 109 6.14 -7.63 -9.44
CA GLU A 109 6.10 -6.22 -9.81
C GLU A 109 5.38 -5.38 -8.74
N ILE A 110 5.88 -4.16 -8.50
CA ILE A 110 5.17 -3.17 -7.69
C ILE A 110 5.13 -1.88 -8.50
N ARG A 111 3.95 -1.27 -8.59
CA ARG A 111 3.77 0.04 -9.21
C ARG A 111 3.07 0.97 -8.23
N GLY A 112 3.38 2.26 -8.33
CA GLY A 112 2.84 3.26 -7.42
C GLY A 112 2.06 4.33 -8.15
N PHE A 113 1.04 4.85 -7.45
CA PHE A 113 0.12 5.83 -8.03
C PHE A 113 -0.30 6.86 -7.01
N HIS A 114 -0.57 8.08 -7.48
CA HIS A 114 -1.46 9.00 -6.78
C HIS A 114 -2.85 8.86 -7.40
N ILE A 115 -3.85 8.80 -6.54
CA ILE A 115 -5.25 8.67 -6.97
C ILE A 115 -6.00 9.86 -6.40
N ARG A 116 -6.41 10.75 -7.29
CA ARG A 116 -7.11 12.00 -6.92
C ARG A 116 -8.41 12.13 -7.70
N ALA A 117 -9.27 13.01 -7.24
CA ALA A 117 -10.45 13.36 -8.01
C ALA A 117 -9.99 13.83 -9.39
N GLY A 118 -10.47 13.17 -10.42
CA GLY A 118 -10.13 13.51 -11.81
C GLY A 118 -9.02 12.68 -12.41
N GLY A 119 -8.38 11.74 -11.68
CA GLY A 119 -7.42 10.89 -12.36
C GLY A 119 -6.46 10.10 -11.51
N ILE A 120 -5.73 9.28 -12.21
CA ILE A 120 -4.68 8.42 -11.69
C ILE A 120 -3.36 8.89 -12.30
N GLU A 121 -2.35 9.06 -11.46
CA GLU A 121 -1.02 9.45 -11.93
C GLU A 121 -0.02 8.41 -11.41
N GLU A 122 0.70 7.77 -12.31
CA GLU A 122 1.72 6.82 -11.89
C GLU A 122 2.93 7.53 -11.31
N ILE A 123 3.48 6.99 -10.22
CA ILE A 123 4.66 7.51 -9.54
C ILE A 123 5.83 6.60 -9.85
N ALA A 124 6.96 7.18 -10.26
CA ALA A 124 8.18 6.40 -10.39
C ALA A 124 8.64 5.94 -9.02
N LEU A 125 9.06 4.68 -8.92
CA LEU A 125 9.59 4.10 -7.69
C LEU A 125 11.12 3.98 -7.82
N ASP A 126 11.80 4.40 -6.78
CA ASP A 126 13.25 4.31 -6.74
C ASP A 126 13.70 2.98 -6.17
#